data_65d295b5172c138251fe2102ddc136ea
#
_entry.id   65d295b5172c138251fe2102ddc136ea
#
_cell.length_a   1.000
_cell.length_b   1.000
_cell.length_c   1.000
_cell.angle_alpha   90.00
_cell.angle_beta   90.00
_cell.angle_gamma   90.00
#
_symmetry.space_group_name_H-M   'P 1'
#
loop_
_entity.id
_entity.type
_entity.pdbx_description
1 polymer ?
#
loop_
_entity_poly.entity_id
_entity_poly.type
_entity_poly.pdbx_seq_one_letter_code
_entity_poly.pdbx_strand_id
1 'polypeptide(L)'
;MKRFISTWNRTSLIKRIAIGVVIGAVLGLLVPKFTVIGLLGDMFVGGLKAIAPLLVFALVANALSQTREGQQSNMKTVIVLYLFGTFAAALTAVISHYIFPISLKLGAAAATKATAPQGVGEVFKDLLLKMVDNPVNALAQANYIGVLVWAVVFGFAMRTASTHTKDLLHTLAEVTSQIVRWIINLAPFGILGLVFNTISENGVGVLADYGVLILVLVGTMAFVALVVNPIIAFVMMGKNPFPLVFRCLKDSGITAFFTRSSVANIPVNLQLCKDLGLNPDTYSVSIPLGSTINMAGAAVTINVLTLAAVTTLGIQVDFATALILSVVSAISACGASGIAGGSLLLVPVACSLFGISNDLAMQVVGVGFIVGVIQDSCETALNSSTDVLFTAVAEKSRWKKV
;
A
#
# COMPACT_ATOMS: atom_id res chain seq x y z
N MET A 1 2.58 -37.49 2.38
CA MET A 1 1.81 -36.27 2.65
C MET A 1 2.46 -35.38 3.70
N LYS A 2 2.75 -35.83 4.95
CA LYS A 2 3.39 -35.05 6.02
C LYS A 2 4.73 -34.40 5.59
N ARG A 3 5.60 -35.12 4.87
CA ARG A 3 6.90 -34.62 4.39
C ARG A 3 6.75 -33.52 3.34
N PHE A 4 5.77 -33.61 2.44
CA PHE A 4 5.45 -32.59 1.46
C PHE A 4 4.95 -31.31 2.13
N ILE A 5 4.00 -31.41 3.08
CA ILE A 5 3.47 -30.27 3.83
C ILE A 5 4.58 -29.57 4.63
N SER A 6 5.48 -30.35 5.27
CA SER A 6 6.61 -29.77 6.01
C SER A 6 7.59 -29.03 5.11
N THR A 7 7.92 -29.58 3.94
CA THR A 7 8.78 -28.93 2.94
C THR A 7 8.11 -27.69 2.37
N TRP A 8 6.82 -27.75 2.05
CA TRP A 8 6.02 -26.63 1.59
C TRP A 8 6.03 -25.47 2.60
N ASN A 9 5.80 -25.75 3.87
CA ASN A 9 5.78 -24.74 4.94
C ASN A 9 7.17 -24.13 5.23
N ARG A 10 8.27 -24.85 4.92
CA ARG A 10 9.64 -24.33 5.01
C ARG A 10 10.03 -23.44 3.81
N THR A 11 9.29 -23.55 2.71
CA THR A 11 9.54 -22.73 1.51
C THR A 11 8.98 -21.33 1.71
N SER A 12 9.76 -20.29 1.37
CA SER A 12 9.29 -18.91 1.50
C SER A 12 8.01 -18.67 0.69
N LEU A 13 7.13 -17.79 1.19
CA LEU A 13 5.87 -17.45 0.54
C LEU A 13 6.10 -16.97 -0.90
N ILE A 14 7.15 -16.20 -1.15
CA ILE A 14 7.55 -15.72 -2.47
C ILE A 14 7.76 -16.88 -3.46
N LYS A 15 8.54 -17.89 -3.06
CA LYS A 15 8.79 -19.06 -3.92
C LYS A 15 7.51 -19.83 -4.19
N ARG A 16 6.63 -19.98 -3.18
CA ARG A 16 5.33 -20.63 -3.34
C ARG A 16 4.41 -19.87 -4.30
N ILE A 17 4.39 -18.53 -4.22
CA ILE A 17 3.64 -17.67 -5.16
C ILE A 17 4.20 -17.81 -6.58
N ALA A 18 5.52 -17.75 -6.77
CA ALA A 18 6.14 -17.93 -8.08
C ALA A 18 5.77 -19.28 -8.72
N ILE A 19 5.77 -20.37 -7.92
CA ILE A 19 5.30 -21.69 -8.37
C ILE A 19 3.82 -21.61 -8.78
N GLY A 20 2.97 -20.93 -7.98
CA GLY A 20 1.56 -20.74 -8.30
C GLY A 20 1.36 -19.99 -9.63
N VAL A 21 2.11 -18.92 -9.87
CA VAL A 21 2.09 -18.17 -11.15
C VAL A 21 2.43 -19.08 -12.33
N VAL A 22 3.53 -19.83 -12.24
CA VAL A 22 3.96 -20.74 -13.33
C VAL A 22 2.93 -21.83 -13.59
N ILE A 23 2.44 -22.49 -12.54
CA ILE A 23 1.41 -23.52 -12.68
C ILE A 23 0.13 -22.94 -13.26
N GLY A 24 -0.35 -21.80 -12.76
CA GLY A 24 -1.54 -21.10 -13.25
C GLY A 24 -1.41 -20.75 -14.74
N ALA A 25 -0.25 -20.24 -15.16
CA ALA A 25 0.04 -19.92 -16.55
C ALA A 25 0.00 -21.17 -17.45
N VAL A 26 0.67 -22.25 -17.05
CA VAL A 26 0.69 -23.51 -17.81
C VAL A 26 -0.71 -24.10 -17.91
N LEU A 27 -1.47 -24.14 -16.81
CA LEU A 27 -2.82 -24.69 -16.82
C LEU A 27 -3.77 -23.81 -17.65
N GLY A 28 -3.65 -22.48 -17.59
CA GLY A 28 -4.44 -21.56 -18.41
C GLY A 28 -4.24 -21.75 -19.92
N LEU A 29 -3.02 -22.17 -20.34
CA LEU A 29 -2.72 -22.51 -21.71
C LEU A 29 -3.21 -23.91 -22.12
N LEU A 30 -2.99 -24.91 -21.26
CA LEU A 30 -3.24 -26.31 -21.60
C LEU A 30 -4.71 -26.71 -21.46
N VAL A 31 -5.40 -26.19 -20.43
CA VAL A 31 -6.76 -26.58 -20.09
C VAL A 31 -7.69 -25.37 -19.84
N PRO A 32 -7.76 -24.38 -20.75
CA PRO A 32 -8.48 -23.11 -20.52
C PRO A 32 -9.97 -23.29 -20.20
N LYS A 33 -10.56 -24.41 -20.63
CA LYS A 33 -11.98 -24.72 -20.39
C LYS A 33 -12.28 -25.25 -18.98
N PHE A 34 -11.24 -25.57 -18.17
CA PHE A 34 -11.43 -26.15 -16.83
C PHE A 34 -11.54 -25.04 -15.77
N THR A 35 -12.62 -24.27 -15.85
CA THR A 35 -12.86 -23.03 -15.07
C THR A 35 -12.87 -23.23 -13.55
N VAL A 36 -12.99 -24.47 -13.03
CA VAL A 36 -12.95 -24.76 -11.60
C VAL A 36 -11.62 -24.31 -10.96
N ILE A 37 -10.52 -24.27 -11.71
CA ILE A 37 -9.23 -23.78 -11.21
C ILE A 37 -9.32 -22.29 -10.85
N GLY A 38 -10.06 -21.50 -11.64
CA GLY A 38 -10.29 -20.10 -11.42
C GLY A 38 -10.98 -19.79 -10.09
N LEU A 39 -11.82 -20.70 -9.59
CA LEU A 39 -12.50 -20.55 -8.31
C LEU A 39 -11.52 -20.31 -7.14
N LEU A 40 -10.31 -20.84 -7.21
CA LEU A 40 -9.27 -20.58 -6.20
C LEU A 40 -8.90 -19.09 -6.14
N GLY A 41 -8.85 -18.43 -7.30
CA GLY A 41 -8.63 -16.99 -7.41
C GLY A 41 -9.80 -16.20 -6.84
N ASP A 42 -11.02 -16.57 -7.22
CA ASP A 42 -12.23 -15.89 -6.78
C ASP A 42 -12.42 -15.99 -5.26
N MET A 43 -12.16 -17.17 -4.68
CA MET A 43 -12.21 -17.37 -3.23
C MET A 43 -11.15 -16.54 -2.49
N PHE A 44 -9.94 -16.44 -3.04
CA PHE A 44 -8.87 -15.64 -2.45
C PHE A 44 -9.23 -14.14 -2.44
N VAL A 45 -9.65 -13.60 -3.58
CA VAL A 45 -10.07 -12.20 -3.71
C VAL A 45 -11.33 -11.94 -2.88
N GLY A 46 -12.29 -12.86 -2.87
CA GLY A 46 -13.50 -12.79 -2.05
C GLY A 46 -13.19 -12.73 -0.55
N GLY A 47 -12.25 -13.54 -0.07
CA GLY A 47 -11.79 -13.49 1.33
C GLY A 47 -11.15 -12.15 1.71
N LEU A 48 -10.32 -11.60 0.81
CA LEU A 48 -9.73 -10.27 1.02
C LEU A 48 -10.80 -9.17 1.00
N LYS A 49 -11.74 -9.22 0.04
CA LYS A 49 -12.85 -8.29 -0.06
C LYS A 49 -13.71 -8.28 1.22
N ALA A 50 -13.96 -9.44 1.81
CA ALA A 50 -14.79 -9.56 2.99
C ALA A 50 -14.18 -8.88 4.22
N ILE A 51 -12.87 -8.94 4.41
CA ILE A 51 -12.19 -8.38 5.59
C ILE A 51 -11.70 -6.95 5.40
N ALA A 52 -11.55 -6.47 4.15
CA ALA A 52 -10.89 -5.21 3.84
C ALA A 52 -11.54 -3.98 4.51
N PRO A 53 -12.87 -3.78 4.57
CA PRO A 53 -13.46 -2.61 5.22
C PRO A 53 -13.11 -2.54 6.72
N LEU A 54 -13.20 -3.68 7.42
CA LEU A 54 -12.85 -3.77 8.83
C LEU A 54 -11.37 -3.54 9.07
N LEU A 55 -10.51 -4.09 8.20
CA LEU A 55 -9.07 -3.87 8.25
C LEU A 55 -8.74 -2.37 8.13
N VAL A 56 -9.25 -1.70 7.10
CA VAL A 56 -9.01 -0.26 6.87
C VAL A 56 -9.44 0.56 8.08
N PHE A 57 -10.64 0.31 8.61
CA PHE A 57 -11.13 0.99 9.80
C PHE A 57 -10.20 0.79 10.99
N ALA A 58 -9.90 -0.46 11.34
CA ALA A 58 -9.12 -0.80 12.53
C ALA A 58 -7.70 -0.23 12.46
N LEU A 59 -7.03 -0.35 11.31
CA LEU A 59 -5.65 0.11 11.15
C LEU A 59 -5.52 1.62 11.17
N VAL A 60 -6.36 2.34 10.42
CA VAL A 60 -6.31 3.81 10.37
C VAL A 60 -6.69 4.40 11.73
N ALA A 61 -7.76 3.90 12.36
CA ALA A 61 -8.17 4.36 13.69
C ALA A 61 -7.08 4.09 14.74
N ASN A 62 -6.48 2.90 14.74
CA ASN A 62 -5.39 2.57 15.65
C ASN A 62 -4.17 3.48 15.42
N ALA A 63 -3.69 3.64 14.19
CA ALA A 63 -2.54 4.48 13.87
C ALA A 63 -2.70 5.91 14.39
N LEU A 64 -3.89 6.51 14.21
CA LEU A 64 -4.17 7.86 14.65
C LEU A 64 -4.39 7.98 16.17
N SER A 65 -4.88 6.94 16.83
CA SER A 65 -5.12 6.94 18.28
C SER A 65 -3.84 6.90 19.11
N GLN A 66 -2.76 6.29 18.56
CA GLN A 66 -1.47 6.09 19.27
C GLN A 66 -0.59 7.34 19.30
N THR A 67 -0.92 8.39 18.56
CA THR A 67 -0.15 9.63 18.54
C THR A 67 -0.22 10.32 19.91
N ARG A 68 0.90 10.46 20.61
CA ARG A 68 0.99 11.12 21.93
C ARG A 68 1.19 12.62 21.76
N GLU A 69 0.43 13.41 22.51
CA GLU A 69 0.66 14.85 22.64
C GLU A 69 1.85 15.08 23.62
N GLY A 70 2.79 16.00 23.26
CA GLY A 70 3.82 16.49 24.17
C GLY A 70 5.20 15.91 23.98
N GLN A 71 5.53 15.22 22.90
CA GLN A 71 6.89 14.78 22.61
C GLN A 71 7.78 15.86 21.97
N GLN A 72 9.08 15.77 22.27
CA GLN A 72 10.16 16.73 21.99
C GLN A 72 10.12 17.38 20.59
N SER A 73 10.77 18.54 20.46
CA SER A 73 10.70 19.47 19.31
C SER A 73 10.88 18.84 17.92
N ASN A 74 11.60 17.73 17.78
CA ASN A 74 11.89 17.10 16.49
C ASN A 74 10.77 16.17 15.98
N MET A 75 9.94 15.60 16.84
CA MET A 75 8.86 14.68 16.42
C MET A 75 7.82 15.32 15.51
N LYS A 76 7.47 16.60 15.75
CA LYS A 76 6.56 17.32 14.84
C LYS A 76 7.14 17.40 13.44
N THR A 77 8.43 17.70 13.32
CA THR A 77 9.13 17.77 12.03
C THR A 77 9.18 16.40 11.35
N VAL A 78 9.46 15.34 12.10
CA VAL A 78 9.47 13.96 11.57
C VAL A 78 8.11 13.59 11.01
N ILE A 79 7.03 13.79 11.77
CA ILE A 79 5.66 13.47 11.33
C ILE A 79 5.28 14.26 10.07
N VAL A 80 5.61 15.54 10.03
CA VAL A 80 5.36 16.38 8.84
C VAL A 80 6.13 15.84 7.64
N LEU A 81 7.40 15.44 7.80
CA LEU A 81 8.19 14.85 6.71
C LEU A 81 7.63 13.51 6.23
N TYR A 82 7.16 12.66 7.14
CA TYR A 82 6.52 11.39 6.79
C TYR A 82 5.26 11.60 5.94
N LEU A 83 4.37 12.46 6.40
CA LEU A 83 3.11 12.73 5.69
C LEU A 83 3.35 13.48 4.36
N PHE A 84 4.24 14.47 4.36
CA PHE A 84 4.60 15.22 3.16
C PHE A 84 5.32 14.34 2.15
N GLY A 85 6.27 13.49 2.57
CA GLY A 85 6.96 12.54 1.71
C GLY A 85 6.01 11.51 1.09
N THR A 86 5.06 11.01 1.88
CA THR A 86 4.01 10.10 1.39
C THR A 86 3.10 10.78 0.36
N PHE A 87 2.68 12.02 0.63
CA PHE A 87 1.90 12.82 -0.33
C PHE A 87 2.68 13.13 -1.61
N ALA A 88 3.95 13.53 -1.50
CA ALA A 88 4.82 13.80 -2.65
C ALA A 88 5.03 12.52 -3.50
N ALA A 89 5.13 11.35 -2.88
CA ALA A 89 5.20 10.08 -3.58
C ALA A 89 3.88 9.75 -4.31
N ALA A 90 2.73 9.99 -3.68
CA ALA A 90 1.42 9.86 -4.30
C ALA A 90 1.29 10.78 -5.53
N LEU A 91 1.68 12.03 -5.40
CA LEU A 91 1.66 13.00 -6.51
C LEU A 91 2.63 12.59 -7.64
N THR A 92 3.79 12.05 -7.30
CA THR A 92 4.74 11.50 -8.29
C THR A 92 4.11 10.35 -9.08
N ALA A 93 3.34 9.48 -8.44
CA ALA A 93 2.63 8.42 -9.13
C ALA A 93 1.55 8.95 -10.10
N VAL A 94 0.86 10.03 -9.72
CA VAL A 94 -0.07 10.73 -10.63
C VAL A 94 0.67 11.28 -11.85
N ILE A 95 1.80 11.96 -11.65
CA ILE A 95 2.62 12.48 -12.76
C ILE A 95 3.13 11.34 -13.63
N SER A 96 3.59 10.25 -13.03
CA SER A 96 4.02 9.04 -13.74
C SER A 96 2.93 8.47 -14.64
N HIS A 97 1.67 8.48 -14.19
CA HIS A 97 0.53 8.04 -14.97
C HIS A 97 0.29 8.89 -16.24
N TYR A 98 0.42 10.22 -16.15
CA TYR A 98 0.27 11.10 -17.33
C TYR A 98 1.40 10.91 -18.36
N ILE A 99 2.59 10.48 -17.92
CA ILE A 99 3.73 10.22 -18.80
C ILE A 99 3.66 8.78 -19.37
N PHE A 100 3.26 7.81 -18.55
CA PHE A 100 3.23 6.38 -18.85
C PHE A 100 1.84 5.80 -18.50
N PRO A 101 0.78 6.12 -19.27
CA PRO A 101 -0.54 5.57 -18.99
C PRO A 101 -0.54 4.06 -19.20
N ILE A 102 -1.11 3.33 -18.25
CA ILE A 102 -1.21 1.86 -18.26
C ILE A 102 -2.69 1.47 -18.30
N SER A 103 -3.01 0.47 -19.11
CA SER A 103 -4.30 -0.23 -19.06
C SER A 103 -4.12 -1.65 -18.53
N LEU A 104 -5.09 -2.14 -17.77
CA LEU A 104 -5.13 -3.48 -17.22
C LEU A 104 -6.07 -4.36 -18.05
N LYS A 105 -5.81 -5.65 -18.11
CA LYS A 105 -6.79 -6.62 -18.63
C LYS A 105 -7.65 -7.08 -17.44
N LEU A 106 -8.81 -6.45 -17.31
CA LEU A 106 -9.84 -6.84 -16.36
C LEU A 106 -10.85 -7.77 -17.06
N GLY A 107 -11.49 -8.68 -16.31
CA GLY A 107 -12.44 -9.64 -16.87
C GLY A 107 -13.60 -8.97 -17.61
N ALA A 108 -14.26 -9.70 -18.51
CA ALA A 108 -15.27 -9.19 -19.46
C ALA A 108 -16.45 -8.42 -18.80
N ALA A 109 -16.72 -8.62 -17.51
CA ALA A 109 -17.72 -7.87 -16.76
C ALA A 109 -17.33 -6.39 -16.51
N ALA A 110 -16.07 -6.02 -16.74
CA ALA A 110 -15.57 -4.66 -16.48
C ALA A 110 -16.09 -3.63 -17.50
N ALA A 111 -16.44 -4.06 -18.72
CA ALA A 111 -16.76 -3.16 -19.82
C ALA A 111 -18.14 -2.47 -19.72
N THR A 112 -19.02 -2.80 -18.77
CA THR A 112 -20.44 -2.44 -18.86
C THR A 112 -20.99 -1.46 -17.85
N LYS A 113 -20.25 -0.98 -16.83
CA LYS A 113 -20.87 -0.18 -15.73
C LYS A 113 -20.05 0.96 -15.10
N ALA A 114 -19.01 1.47 -15.70
CA ALA A 114 -18.41 2.69 -15.17
C ALA A 114 -19.03 3.91 -15.85
N THR A 115 -19.97 4.57 -15.20
CA THR A 115 -20.39 5.92 -15.60
C THR A 115 -19.31 6.89 -15.11
N ALA A 116 -18.51 7.42 -16.05
CA ALA A 116 -17.56 8.46 -15.73
C ALA A 116 -18.27 9.64 -15.04
N PRO A 117 -17.75 10.16 -13.92
CA PRO A 117 -18.28 11.37 -13.29
C PRO A 117 -18.29 12.51 -14.31
N GLN A 118 -19.38 13.28 -14.40
CA GLN A 118 -19.54 14.35 -15.40
C GLN A 118 -18.77 15.64 -15.08
N GLY A 119 -17.90 15.62 -14.05
CA GLY A 119 -17.03 16.75 -13.67
C GLY A 119 -16.62 16.75 -12.21
N VAL A 120 -15.63 17.60 -11.88
CA VAL A 120 -15.06 17.71 -10.51
C VAL A 120 -16.13 18.00 -9.44
N GLY A 121 -17.14 18.80 -9.78
CA GLY A 121 -18.21 19.16 -8.85
C GLY A 121 -19.08 17.96 -8.44
N GLU A 122 -19.35 17.03 -9.37
CA GLU A 122 -20.11 15.82 -9.10
C GLU A 122 -19.28 14.84 -8.26
N VAL A 123 -18.01 14.64 -8.61
CA VAL A 123 -17.06 13.83 -7.83
C VAL A 123 -16.98 14.35 -6.40
N PHE A 124 -16.83 15.67 -6.22
CA PHE A 124 -16.71 16.28 -4.91
C PHE A 124 -18.00 16.15 -4.09
N LYS A 125 -19.16 16.34 -4.72
CA LYS A 125 -20.48 16.13 -4.08
C LYS A 125 -20.64 14.69 -3.62
N ASP A 126 -20.37 13.71 -4.47
CA ASP A 126 -20.48 12.29 -4.14
C ASP A 126 -19.52 11.89 -3.02
N LEU A 127 -18.30 12.44 -3.02
CA LEU A 127 -17.32 12.27 -1.98
C LEU A 127 -17.87 12.75 -0.62
N LEU A 128 -18.41 13.99 -0.57
CA LEU A 128 -18.97 14.56 0.65
C LEU A 128 -20.15 13.74 1.18
N LEU A 129 -21.03 13.25 0.29
CA LEU A 129 -22.16 12.41 0.71
C LEU A 129 -21.71 11.05 1.24
N LYS A 130 -20.70 10.42 0.60
CA LYS A 130 -20.11 9.17 1.08
C LYS A 130 -19.41 9.32 2.42
N MET A 131 -18.85 10.49 2.73
CA MET A 131 -18.15 10.78 4.00
C MET A 131 -19.09 10.77 5.21
N VAL A 132 -20.36 11.17 5.04
CA VAL A 132 -21.34 11.30 6.13
C VAL A 132 -22.29 10.10 6.23
N ASP A 133 -22.00 9.01 5.53
CA ASP A 133 -22.75 7.75 5.65
C ASP A 133 -22.68 7.18 7.07
N ASN A 134 -23.67 6.40 7.46
CA ASN A 134 -23.66 5.70 8.74
C ASN A 134 -22.44 4.77 8.84
N PRO A 135 -21.63 4.80 9.92
CA PRO A 135 -20.40 4.03 10.01
C PRO A 135 -20.61 2.51 9.87
N VAL A 136 -21.72 1.98 10.38
CA VAL A 136 -22.05 0.55 10.25
C VAL A 136 -22.43 0.22 8.81
N ASN A 137 -23.23 1.08 8.16
CA ASN A 137 -23.59 0.94 6.77
C ASN A 137 -22.35 1.06 5.86
N ALA A 138 -21.47 2.02 6.14
CA ALA A 138 -20.21 2.19 5.41
C ALA A 138 -19.34 0.90 5.43
N LEU A 139 -19.23 0.26 6.59
CA LEU A 139 -18.55 -1.03 6.73
C LEU A 139 -19.27 -2.15 5.96
N ALA A 140 -20.61 -2.25 6.10
CA ALA A 140 -21.40 -3.33 5.49
C ALA A 140 -21.43 -3.25 3.96
N GLN A 141 -21.51 -2.02 3.41
CA GLN A 141 -21.57 -1.78 1.96
C GLN A 141 -20.18 -1.54 1.33
N ALA A 142 -19.10 -1.66 2.10
CA ALA A 142 -17.74 -1.33 1.67
C ALA A 142 -17.63 0.09 1.06
N ASN A 143 -18.34 1.07 1.66
CA ASN A 143 -18.14 2.48 1.36
C ASN A 143 -16.81 2.95 1.97
N TYR A 144 -15.71 2.73 1.27
CA TYR A 144 -14.36 2.97 1.79
C TYR A 144 -14.09 4.43 2.15
N ILE A 145 -14.70 5.40 1.48
CA ILE A 145 -14.58 6.81 1.84
C ILE A 145 -15.21 7.06 3.21
N GLY A 146 -16.43 6.56 3.43
CA GLY A 146 -17.09 6.63 4.74
C GLY A 146 -16.29 5.89 5.82
N VAL A 147 -15.82 4.66 5.51
CA VAL A 147 -14.96 3.87 6.41
C VAL A 147 -13.71 4.65 6.82
N LEU A 148 -13.01 5.27 5.84
CA LEU A 148 -11.79 6.04 6.10
C LEU A 148 -12.07 7.27 6.97
N VAL A 149 -13.12 8.04 6.66
CA VAL A 149 -13.49 9.24 7.43
C VAL A 149 -13.85 8.87 8.86
N TRP A 150 -14.69 7.85 9.06
CA TRP A 150 -15.03 7.38 10.40
C TRP A 150 -13.83 6.80 11.14
N ALA A 151 -12.92 6.12 10.48
CA ALA A 151 -11.67 5.66 11.07
C ALA A 151 -10.80 6.83 11.57
N VAL A 152 -10.71 7.90 10.78
CA VAL A 152 -9.98 9.13 11.15
C VAL A 152 -10.64 9.81 12.34
N VAL A 153 -11.97 10.05 12.30
CA VAL A 153 -12.73 10.69 13.39
C VAL A 153 -12.61 9.86 14.67
N PHE A 154 -12.80 8.54 14.57
CA PHE A 154 -12.70 7.62 15.70
C PHE A 154 -11.30 7.59 16.29
N GLY A 155 -10.26 7.53 15.43
CA GLY A 155 -8.86 7.54 15.84
C GLY A 155 -8.49 8.83 16.58
N PHE A 156 -8.95 9.98 16.12
CA PHE A 156 -8.75 11.26 16.82
C PHE A 156 -9.49 11.32 18.15
N ALA A 157 -10.74 10.88 18.21
CA ALA A 157 -11.52 10.85 19.45
C ALA A 157 -10.88 9.92 20.49
N MET A 158 -10.27 8.82 20.05
CA MET A 158 -9.57 7.85 20.91
C MET A 158 -8.27 8.38 21.51
N ARG A 159 -7.71 9.50 21.05
CA ARG A 159 -6.48 10.08 21.63
C ARG A 159 -6.62 10.43 23.11
N THR A 160 -7.81 10.84 23.53
CA THR A 160 -8.12 11.18 24.93
C THR A 160 -8.56 9.98 25.76
N ALA A 161 -8.73 8.81 25.14
CA ALA A 161 -9.15 7.60 25.84
C ALA A 161 -8.04 7.03 26.73
N SER A 162 -8.45 6.21 27.70
CA SER A 162 -7.51 5.49 28.59
C SER A 162 -6.59 4.57 27.79
N THR A 163 -5.42 4.27 28.33
CA THR A 163 -4.46 3.33 27.73
C THR A 163 -5.13 1.98 27.45
N HIS A 164 -5.91 1.47 28.40
CA HIS A 164 -6.61 0.19 28.22
C HIS A 164 -7.56 0.20 27.00
N THR A 165 -8.28 1.31 26.77
CA THR A 165 -9.16 1.43 25.60
C THR A 165 -8.37 1.50 24.29
N LYS A 166 -7.20 2.17 24.30
CA LYS A 166 -6.29 2.18 23.13
C LYS A 166 -5.70 0.81 22.85
N ASP A 167 -5.39 0.03 23.90
CA ASP A 167 -4.88 -1.35 23.77
C ASP A 167 -5.93 -2.28 23.17
N LEU A 168 -7.23 -2.09 23.46
CA LEU A 168 -8.31 -2.83 22.81
C LEU A 168 -8.37 -2.54 21.30
N LEU A 169 -8.26 -1.26 20.91
CA LEU A 169 -8.24 -0.88 19.50
C LEU A 169 -6.99 -1.43 18.79
N HIS A 170 -5.84 -1.40 19.46
CA HIS A 170 -4.60 -2.01 18.97
C HIS A 170 -4.78 -3.52 18.74
N THR A 171 -5.36 -4.22 19.73
CA THR A 171 -5.65 -5.65 19.63
C THR A 171 -6.61 -5.96 18.48
N LEU A 172 -7.65 -5.14 18.26
CA LEU A 172 -8.55 -5.29 17.12
C LEU A 172 -7.80 -5.18 15.79
N ALA A 173 -6.92 -4.18 15.66
CA ALA A 173 -6.08 -3.99 14.48
C ALA A 173 -5.13 -5.19 14.24
N GLU A 174 -4.52 -5.73 15.30
CA GLU A 174 -3.65 -6.90 15.23
C GLU A 174 -4.41 -8.17 14.81
N VAL A 175 -5.57 -8.43 15.42
CA VAL A 175 -6.42 -9.58 15.09
C VAL A 175 -6.88 -9.51 13.64
N THR A 176 -7.35 -8.34 13.20
CA THR A 176 -7.78 -8.15 11.81
C THR A 176 -6.61 -8.37 10.83
N SER A 177 -5.43 -7.83 11.15
CA SER A 177 -4.20 -8.05 10.39
C SER A 177 -3.79 -9.53 10.37
N GLN A 178 -4.01 -10.25 11.47
CA GLN A 178 -3.72 -11.69 11.54
C GLN A 178 -4.65 -12.51 10.63
N ILE A 179 -5.93 -12.16 10.56
CA ILE A 179 -6.89 -12.77 9.62
C ILE A 179 -6.41 -12.56 8.18
N VAL A 180 -6.01 -11.33 7.83
CA VAL A 180 -5.47 -11.04 6.50
C VAL A 180 -4.20 -11.86 6.22
N ARG A 181 -3.29 -11.98 7.18
CA ARG A 181 -2.10 -12.87 7.03
C ARG A 181 -2.48 -14.32 6.74
N TRP A 182 -3.53 -14.85 7.37
CA TRP A 182 -4.02 -16.19 7.07
C TRP A 182 -4.52 -16.32 5.62
N ILE A 183 -5.30 -15.33 5.15
CA ILE A 183 -5.77 -15.29 3.76
C ILE A 183 -4.58 -15.16 2.80
N ILE A 184 -3.60 -14.28 3.08
CA ILE A 184 -2.40 -14.10 2.26
C ILE A 184 -1.54 -15.37 2.21
N ASN A 185 -1.53 -16.20 3.25
CA ASN A 185 -0.85 -17.50 3.20
C ASN A 185 -1.46 -18.48 2.17
N LEU A 186 -2.71 -18.25 1.75
CA LEU A 186 -3.36 -18.97 0.65
C LEU A 186 -3.06 -18.35 -0.72
N ALA A 187 -2.34 -17.23 -0.80
CA ALA A 187 -2.01 -16.54 -2.04
C ALA A 187 -1.36 -17.44 -3.12
N PRO A 188 -0.50 -18.43 -2.81
CA PRO A 188 0.02 -19.33 -3.85
C PRO A 188 -1.07 -20.02 -4.66
N PHE A 189 -2.16 -20.44 -4.02
CA PHE A 189 -3.31 -21.07 -4.67
C PHE A 189 -4.24 -20.02 -5.29
N GLY A 190 -4.49 -18.91 -4.59
CA GLY A 190 -5.30 -17.81 -5.10
C GLY A 190 -4.71 -17.21 -6.37
N ILE A 191 -3.40 -16.91 -6.36
CA ILE A 191 -2.68 -16.35 -7.52
C ILE A 191 -2.61 -17.36 -8.67
N LEU A 192 -2.45 -18.65 -8.37
CA LEU A 192 -2.58 -19.70 -9.39
C LEU A 192 -3.93 -19.59 -10.12
N GLY A 193 -5.04 -19.48 -9.39
CA GLY A 193 -6.37 -19.33 -9.97
C GLY A 193 -6.53 -18.03 -10.75
N LEU A 194 -6.04 -16.90 -10.23
CA LEU A 194 -6.09 -15.59 -10.91
C LEU A 194 -5.29 -15.60 -12.23
N VAL A 195 -4.08 -16.14 -12.21
CA VAL A 195 -3.24 -16.24 -13.42
C VAL A 195 -3.87 -17.19 -14.42
N PHE A 196 -4.42 -18.31 -13.95
CA PHE A 196 -5.17 -19.24 -14.80
C PHE A 196 -6.32 -18.51 -15.54
N ASN A 197 -7.21 -17.82 -14.82
CA ASN A 197 -8.31 -17.07 -15.42
C ASN A 197 -7.79 -16.04 -16.43
N THR A 198 -6.83 -15.22 -16.02
CA THR A 198 -6.26 -14.16 -16.85
C THR A 198 -5.69 -14.69 -18.16
N ILE A 199 -4.94 -15.79 -18.13
CA ILE A 199 -4.33 -16.37 -19.33
C ILE A 199 -5.37 -17.11 -20.17
N SER A 200 -6.32 -17.79 -19.55
CA SER A 200 -7.40 -18.48 -20.26
C SER A 200 -8.28 -17.50 -21.07
N GLU A 201 -8.51 -16.30 -20.54
CA GLU A 201 -9.35 -15.28 -21.15
C GLU A 201 -8.59 -14.37 -22.13
N ASN A 202 -7.34 -13.99 -21.79
CA ASN A 202 -6.60 -12.94 -22.52
C ASN A 202 -5.35 -13.46 -23.24
N GLY A 203 -4.97 -14.73 -23.04
CA GLY A 203 -3.76 -15.31 -23.59
C GLY A 203 -2.49 -14.85 -22.86
N VAL A 204 -1.31 -15.36 -23.29
CA VAL A 204 -0.02 -15.07 -22.63
C VAL A 204 0.48 -13.64 -22.82
N GLY A 205 -0.05 -12.90 -23.81
CA GLY A 205 0.36 -11.51 -24.04
C GLY A 205 0.16 -10.60 -22.83
N VAL A 206 -0.79 -10.92 -21.94
CA VAL A 206 -1.05 -10.18 -20.70
C VAL A 206 0.14 -10.15 -19.75
N LEU A 207 1.06 -11.12 -19.83
CA LEU A 207 2.28 -11.12 -19.01
C LEU A 207 3.22 -9.97 -19.38
N ALA A 208 3.20 -9.53 -20.65
CA ALA A 208 3.95 -8.34 -21.07
C ALA A 208 3.34 -7.06 -20.46
N ASP A 209 2.00 -6.94 -20.42
CA ASP A 209 1.31 -5.82 -19.79
C ASP A 209 1.64 -5.75 -18.29
N TYR A 210 1.71 -6.89 -17.59
CA TYR A 210 2.16 -6.95 -16.19
C TYR A 210 3.63 -6.55 -16.03
N GLY A 211 4.50 -6.86 -17.00
CA GLY A 211 5.87 -6.39 -17.02
C GLY A 211 5.95 -4.86 -17.09
N VAL A 212 5.14 -4.23 -17.94
CA VAL A 212 5.04 -2.76 -18.03
C VAL A 212 4.52 -2.17 -16.72
N LEU A 213 3.48 -2.75 -16.12
CA LEU A 213 2.96 -2.33 -14.81
C LEU A 213 4.04 -2.36 -13.73
N ILE A 214 4.82 -3.45 -13.65
CA ILE A 214 5.94 -3.58 -12.71
C ILE A 214 6.98 -2.48 -12.98
N LEU A 215 7.34 -2.24 -14.23
CA LEU A 215 8.32 -1.19 -14.59
C LEU A 215 7.86 0.20 -14.15
N VAL A 216 6.59 0.54 -14.33
CA VAL A 216 6.07 1.83 -13.89
C VAL A 216 5.98 1.92 -12.37
N LEU A 217 5.52 0.88 -11.67
CA LEU A 217 5.49 0.82 -10.21
C LEU A 217 6.91 1.00 -9.63
N VAL A 218 7.83 0.14 -10.03
CA VAL A 218 9.20 0.13 -9.52
C VAL A 218 9.95 1.39 -9.95
N GLY A 219 9.77 1.82 -11.21
CA GLY A 219 10.37 3.04 -11.74
C GLY A 219 9.91 4.29 -10.98
N THR A 220 8.62 4.39 -10.67
CA THR A 220 8.07 5.48 -9.85
C THR A 220 8.63 5.44 -8.43
N MET A 221 8.67 4.26 -7.78
CA MET A 221 9.27 4.10 -6.46
C MET A 221 10.75 4.45 -6.44
N ALA A 222 11.51 4.03 -7.46
CA ALA A 222 12.92 4.38 -7.61
C ALA A 222 13.11 5.89 -7.83
N PHE A 223 12.25 6.53 -8.60
CA PHE A 223 12.27 7.99 -8.79
C PHE A 223 11.98 8.72 -7.46
N VAL A 224 11.02 8.25 -6.68
CA VAL A 224 10.76 8.80 -5.34
C VAL A 224 11.99 8.63 -4.44
N ALA A 225 12.61 7.45 -4.42
CA ALA A 225 13.77 7.17 -3.58
C ALA A 225 15.01 7.98 -3.97
N LEU A 226 15.25 8.19 -5.28
CA LEU A 226 16.50 8.75 -5.80
C LEU A 226 16.39 10.21 -6.24
N VAL A 227 15.18 10.76 -6.37
CA VAL A 227 14.97 12.16 -6.79
C VAL A 227 14.11 12.91 -5.77
N VAL A 228 12.88 12.45 -5.49
CA VAL A 228 11.94 13.21 -4.65
C VAL A 228 12.42 13.29 -3.20
N ASN A 229 12.76 12.16 -2.59
CA ASN A 229 13.27 12.13 -1.22
C ASN A 229 14.60 12.87 -1.04
N PRO A 230 15.60 12.74 -1.95
CA PRO A 230 16.78 13.59 -1.93
C PRO A 230 16.49 15.09 -2.04
N ILE A 231 15.52 15.51 -2.87
CA ILE A 231 15.12 16.92 -2.96
C ILE A 231 14.56 17.41 -1.62
N ILE A 232 13.65 16.66 -1.01
CA ILE A 232 13.09 16.97 0.32
C ILE A 232 14.22 17.07 1.36
N ALA A 233 15.12 16.10 1.37
CA ALA A 233 16.26 16.08 2.28
C ALA A 233 17.20 17.25 2.04
N PHE A 234 17.52 17.58 0.77
CA PHE A 234 18.36 18.73 0.41
C PHE A 234 17.77 20.04 0.91
N VAL A 235 16.48 20.29 0.64
CA VAL A 235 15.79 21.51 1.08
C VAL A 235 15.84 21.67 2.60
N MET A 236 15.69 20.56 3.31
CA MET A 236 15.69 20.58 4.78
C MET A 236 17.09 20.68 5.39
N MET A 237 18.11 20.07 4.76
CA MET A 237 19.48 20.00 5.28
C MET A 237 20.39 21.12 4.78
N GLY A 238 20.15 21.63 3.58
CA GLY A 238 21.01 22.61 2.90
C GLY A 238 22.36 22.03 2.43
N LYS A 239 22.50 20.72 2.30
CA LYS A 239 23.72 20.03 1.85
C LYS A 239 23.39 18.74 1.09
N ASN A 240 24.41 18.15 0.41
CA ASN A 240 24.23 16.94 -0.38
C ASN A 240 23.58 15.79 0.42
N PRO A 241 22.37 15.33 0.04
CA PRO A 241 21.64 14.29 0.76
C PRO A 241 22.07 12.86 0.38
N PHE A 242 22.71 12.68 -0.79
CA PHE A 242 22.95 11.36 -1.36
C PHE A 242 23.74 10.40 -0.48
N PRO A 243 24.80 10.82 0.25
CA PRO A 243 25.48 9.90 1.15
C PRO A 243 24.55 9.27 2.19
N LEU A 244 23.60 10.04 2.73
CA LEU A 244 22.60 9.52 3.66
C LEU A 244 21.56 8.66 2.94
N VAL A 245 21.03 9.11 1.80
CA VAL A 245 20.02 8.38 1.03
C VAL A 245 20.54 6.97 0.68
N PHE A 246 21.76 6.89 0.14
CA PHE A 246 22.36 5.60 -0.18
C PHE A 246 22.65 4.74 1.06
N ARG A 247 23.02 5.35 2.18
CA ARG A 247 23.20 4.65 3.45
C ARG A 247 21.88 4.04 3.91
N CYS A 248 20.78 4.81 3.88
CA CYS A 248 19.45 4.32 4.26
C CYS A 248 18.95 3.21 3.33
N LEU A 249 19.11 3.38 2.00
CA LEU A 249 18.72 2.36 1.02
C LEU A 249 19.52 1.07 1.20
N LYS A 250 20.83 1.17 1.44
CA LYS A 250 21.71 0.00 1.61
C LYS A 250 21.42 -0.73 2.91
N ASP A 251 21.44 -0.05 4.04
CA ASP A 251 21.46 -0.69 5.35
C ASP A 251 20.04 -1.03 5.85
N SER A 252 19.02 -0.24 5.47
CA SER A 252 17.60 -0.49 5.76
C SER A 252 16.85 -1.08 4.57
N GLY A 253 16.91 -0.40 3.41
CA GLY A 253 16.10 -0.74 2.24
C GLY A 253 16.33 -2.16 1.74
N ILE A 254 17.58 -2.64 1.67
CA ILE A 254 17.88 -4.02 1.23
C ILE A 254 17.24 -5.05 2.17
N THR A 255 17.36 -4.86 3.48
CA THR A 255 16.75 -5.78 4.45
C THR A 255 15.23 -5.75 4.34
N ALA A 256 14.63 -4.55 4.24
CA ALA A 256 13.21 -4.36 4.06
C ALA A 256 12.68 -4.99 2.76
N PHE A 257 13.43 -4.90 1.67
CA PHE A 257 13.11 -5.54 0.39
C PHE A 257 12.89 -7.06 0.54
N PHE A 258 13.78 -7.73 1.25
CA PHE A 258 13.68 -9.18 1.41
C PHE A 258 12.68 -9.61 2.48
N THR A 259 12.51 -8.83 3.54
CA THR A 259 11.55 -9.15 4.61
C THR A 259 10.12 -8.81 4.24
N ARG A 260 9.91 -7.81 3.37
CA ARG A 260 8.59 -7.28 2.98
C ARG A 260 7.74 -6.89 4.19
N SER A 261 8.37 -6.40 5.23
CA SER A 261 7.71 -5.97 6.46
C SER A 261 8.48 -4.81 7.10
N SER A 262 7.88 -3.62 7.08
CA SER A 262 8.43 -2.44 7.75
C SER A 262 8.54 -2.66 9.26
N VAL A 263 7.59 -3.40 9.85
CA VAL A 263 7.61 -3.74 11.29
C VAL A 263 8.78 -4.67 11.63
N ALA A 264 9.03 -5.70 10.80
CA ALA A 264 10.18 -6.59 11.00
C ALA A 264 11.53 -5.88 10.83
N ASN A 265 11.53 -4.75 10.11
CA ASN A 265 12.74 -3.94 9.88
C ASN A 265 13.01 -2.89 10.98
N ILE A 266 12.10 -2.70 11.94
CA ILE A 266 12.27 -1.75 13.06
C ILE A 266 13.62 -1.92 13.76
N PRO A 267 14.06 -3.12 14.18
CA PRO A 267 15.36 -3.29 14.86
C PRO A 267 16.54 -2.83 14.01
N VAL A 268 16.49 -3.08 12.68
CA VAL A 268 17.53 -2.64 11.73
C VAL A 268 17.57 -1.12 11.66
N ASN A 269 16.40 -0.48 11.57
CA ASN A 269 16.29 0.98 11.51
C ASN A 269 16.74 1.65 12.81
N LEU A 270 16.39 1.09 13.96
CA LEU A 270 16.87 1.59 15.26
C LEU A 270 18.39 1.52 15.37
N GLN A 271 18.98 0.41 14.93
CA GLN A 271 20.44 0.26 14.92
C GLN A 271 21.10 1.26 13.96
N LEU A 272 20.54 1.43 12.75
CA LEU A 272 21.03 2.42 11.78
C LEU A 272 20.93 3.86 12.33
N CYS A 273 19.85 4.22 12.99
CA CYS A 273 19.71 5.52 13.66
C CYS A 273 20.81 5.73 14.73
N LYS A 274 21.09 4.69 15.52
CA LYS A 274 22.17 4.71 16.51
C LYS A 274 23.53 4.89 15.84
N ASP A 275 23.82 4.18 14.76
CA ASP A 275 25.07 4.26 14.00
C ASP A 275 25.26 5.64 13.33
N LEU A 276 24.16 6.31 12.99
CA LEU A 276 24.12 7.69 12.50
C LEU A 276 24.27 8.72 13.64
N GLY A 277 24.30 8.29 14.90
CA GLY A 277 24.44 9.16 16.08
C GLY A 277 23.22 10.03 16.35
N LEU A 278 22.01 9.56 15.95
CA LEU A 278 20.76 10.27 16.20
C LEU A 278 20.33 10.18 17.67
N ASN A 279 19.41 11.06 18.08
CA ASN A 279 18.91 11.09 19.46
C ASN A 279 18.01 9.86 19.75
N PRO A 280 18.35 9.03 20.76
CA PRO A 280 17.53 7.89 21.15
C PRO A 280 16.09 8.24 21.49
N ASP A 281 15.82 9.39 22.12
CA ASP A 281 14.46 9.83 22.45
C ASP A 281 13.61 10.14 21.21
N THR A 282 14.25 10.51 20.08
CA THR A 282 13.56 10.73 18.81
C THR A 282 13.35 9.42 18.08
N TYR A 283 14.43 8.67 17.80
CA TYR A 283 14.29 7.51 16.91
C TYR A 283 13.58 6.31 17.55
N SER A 284 13.60 6.18 18.89
CA SER A 284 12.83 5.12 19.57
C SER A 284 11.33 5.26 19.38
N VAL A 285 10.87 6.45 19.05
CA VAL A 285 9.45 6.74 18.77
C VAL A 285 9.19 6.88 17.27
N SER A 286 10.05 7.63 16.55
CA SER A 286 9.82 7.90 15.13
C SER A 286 9.90 6.65 14.28
N ILE A 287 10.83 5.73 14.55
CA ILE A 287 10.96 4.51 13.75
C ILE A 287 9.75 3.56 13.88
N PRO A 288 9.26 3.20 15.09
CA PRO A 288 8.03 2.45 15.20
C PRO A 288 6.82 3.18 14.60
N LEU A 289 6.71 4.51 14.77
CA LEU A 289 5.64 5.29 14.17
C LEU A 289 5.76 5.32 12.64
N GLY A 290 6.95 5.52 12.09
CA GLY A 290 7.23 5.53 10.66
C GLY A 290 6.80 4.23 9.98
N SER A 291 7.06 3.09 10.62
CA SER A 291 6.65 1.78 10.08
C SER A 291 5.14 1.63 9.85
N THR A 292 4.33 2.60 10.31
CA THR A 292 2.88 2.64 10.13
C THR A 292 2.37 3.84 9.35
N ILE A 293 2.99 5.03 9.46
CA ILE A 293 2.47 6.25 8.81
C ILE A 293 3.35 6.78 7.67
N ASN A 294 4.60 6.33 7.54
CA ASN A 294 5.50 6.74 6.46
C ASN A 294 5.46 5.72 5.32
N MET A 295 4.45 5.80 4.49
CA MET A 295 4.06 4.77 3.54
C MET A 295 4.12 5.27 2.08
N ALA A 296 5.24 5.92 1.71
CA ALA A 296 5.45 6.50 0.39
C ALA A 296 5.27 5.47 -0.76
N GLY A 297 5.82 4.26 -0.60
CA GLY A 297 5.68 3.20 -1.58
C GLY A 297 4.25 2.67 -1.69
N ALA A 298 3.53 2.56 -0.54
CA ALA A 298 2.12 2.18 -0.54
C ALA A 298 1.26 3.23 -1.27
N ALA A 299 1.53 4.52 -1.06
CA ALA A 299 0.82 5.58 -1.77
C ALA A 299 1.08 5.54 -3.29
N VAL A 300 2.31 5.21 -3.73
CA VAL A 300 2.62 4.95 -5.15
C VAL A 300 1.80 3.77 -5.67
N THR A 301 1.79 2.66 -4.96
CA THR A 301 1.04 1.45 -5.35
C THR A 301 -0.46 1.73 -5.52
N ILE A 302 -1.07 2.39 -4.52
CA ILE A 302 -2.49 2.74 -4.55
C ILE A 302 -2.80 3.60 -5.78
N ASN A 303 -2.00 4.64 -6.03
CA ASN A 303 -2.25 5.56 -7.15
C ASN A 303 -2.03 4.92 -8.51
N VAL A 304 -0.92 4.21 -8.72
CA VAL A 304 -0.61 3.59 -10.01
C VAL A 304 -1.68 2.57 -10.38
N LEU A 305 -2.08 1.70 -9.45
CA LEU A 305 -3.12 0.69 -9.72
C LEU A 305 -4.50 1.33 -9.94
N THR A 306 -4.87 2.34 -9.15
CA THR A 306 -6.13 3.05 -9.32
C THR A 306 -6.20 3.77 -10.67
N LEU A 307 -5.14 4.48 -11.05
CA LEU A 307 -5.08 5.20 -12.31
C LEU A 307 -4.99 4.25 -13.52
N ALA A 308 -4.37 3.08 -13.37
CA ALA A 308 -4.41 2.04 -14.37
C ALA A 308 -5.85 1.50 -14.58
N ALA A 309 -6.62 1.34 -13.51
CA ALA A 309 -8.05 0.98 -13.59
C ALA A 309 -8.86 2.09 -14.29
N VAL A 310 -8.63 3.34 -13.92
CA VAL A 310 -9.25 4.52 -14.52
C VAL A 310 -9.02 4.58 -16.05
N THR A 311 -7.76 4.39 -16.47
CA THR A 311 -7.40 4.32 -17.91
C THR A 311 -8.12 3.16 -18.60
N THR A 312 -8.14 1.99 -17.98
CA THR A 312 -8.81 0.79 -18.50
C THR A 312 -10.30 1.02 -18.75
N LEU A 313 -10.95 1.76 -17.86
CA LEU A 313 -12.39 2.06 -17.93
C LEU A 313 -12.71 3.32 -18.76
N GLY A 314 -11.69 3.99 -19.34
CA GLY A 314 -11.88 5.19 -20.15
C GLY A 314 -12.35 6.41 -19.35
N ILE A 315 -12.15 6.42 -18.01
CA ILE A 315 -12.53 7.53 -17.14
C ILE A 315 -11.52 8.67 -17.33
N GLN A 316 -12.01 9.87 -17.61
CA GLN A 316 -11.16 11.06 -17.69
C GLN A 316 -10.82 11.59 -16.29
N VAL A 317 -9.55 11.85 -16.06
CA VAL A 317 -9.06 12.39 -14.77
C VAL A 317 -8.52 13.78 -14.99
N ASP A 318 -9.18 14.75 -14.40
CA ASP A 318 -8.65 16.12 -14.33
C ASP A 318 -7.62 16.27 -13.19
N PHE A 319 -6.83 17.34 -13.25
CA PHE A 319 -5.75 17.58 -12.29
C PHE A 319 -6.26 17.73 -10.84
N ALA A 320 -7.42 18.34 -10.64
CA ALA A 320 -7.95 18.54 -9.28
C ALA A 320 -8.38 17.21 -8.66
N THR A 321 -9.05 16.34 -9.43
CA THR A 321 -9.39 14.98 -8.99
C THR A 321 -8.14 14.14 -8.71
N ALA A 322 -7.10 14.27 -9.54
CA ALA A 322 -5.81 13.61 -9.31
C ALA A 322 -5.10 14.11 -8.03
N LEU A 323 -5.24 15.38 -7.70
CA LEU A 323 -4.73 15.93 -6.43
C LEU A 323 -5.50 15.37 -5.23
N ILE A 324 -6.83 15.28 -5.32
CA ILE A 324 -7.68 14.66 -4.29
C ILE A 324 -7.28 13.18 -4.11
N LEU A 325 -7.07 12.45 -5.21
CA LEU A 325 -6.56 11.08 -5.17
C LEU A 325 -5.25 10.99 -4.39
N SER A 326 -4.31 11.91 -4.63
CA SER A 326 -3.02 11.92 -3.92
C SER A 326 -3.19 12.11 -2.41
N VAL A 327 -4.13 12.96 -1.98
CA VAL A 327 -4.47 13.14 -0.55
C VAL A 327 -5.12 11.89 0.03
N VAL A 328 -6.13 11.35 -0.65
CA VAL A 328 -6.83 10.12 -0.21
C VAL A 328 -5.85 8.95 -0.09
N SER A 329 -4.99 8.77 -1.08
CA SER A 329 -3.98 7.70 -1.06
C SER A 329 -2.95 7.88 0.04
N ALA A 330 -2.49 9.11 0.30
CA ALA A 330 -1.54 9.37 1.38
C ALA A 330 -2.14 9.08 2.77
N ILE A 331 -3.40 9.45 2.99
CA ILE A 331 -4.11 9.15 4.24
C ILE A 331 -4.36 7.64 4.36
N SER A 332 -4.86 7.02 3.27
CA SER A 332 -5.14 5.58 3.26
C SER A 332 -3.88 4.76 3.48
N ALA A 333 -2.74 5.16 2.89
CA ALA A 333 -1.47 4.48 3.03
C ALA A 333 -1.02 4.34 4.50
N CYS A 334 -1.39 5.26 5.39
CA CYS A 334 -1.17 5.12 6.83
C CYS A 334 -1.88 3.88 7.43
N GLY A 335 -2.86 3.32 6.73
CA GLY A 335 -3.53 2.06 7.08
C GLY A 335 -2.91 0.80 6.46
N ALA A 336 -1.81 0.91 5.71
CA ALA A 336 -1.19 -0.27 5.06
C ALA A 336 -0.50 -1.24 6.05
N SER A 337 -0.24 -0.78 7.28
CA SER A 337 0.17 -1.57 8.46
C SER A 337 1.35 -2.54 8.30
N GLY A 338 2.30 -2.30 7.39
CA GLY A 338 3.55 -3.09 7.31
C GLY A 338 3.37 -4.60 7.12
N ILE A 339 2.19 -5.06 6.69
CA ILE A 339 1.94 -6.45 6.28
C ILE A 339 2.10 -6.58 4.76
N ALA A 340 2.66 -7.70 4.32
CA ALA A 340 2.85 -7.95 2.90
C ALA A 340 1.52 -7.83 2.11
N GLY A 341 1.51 -7.01 1.05
CA GLY A 341 0.31 -6.77 0.24
C GLY A 341 -0.76 -5.88 0.89
N GLY A 342 -0.48 -5.25 2.05
CA GLY A 342 -1.43 -4.40 2.77
C GLY A 342 -1.91 -3.20 1.94
N SER A 343 -1.02 -2.58 1.18
CA SER A 343 -1.34 -1.45 0.29
C SER A 343 -2.37 -1.80 -0.79
N LEU A 344 -2.34 -3.03 -1.30
CA LEU A 344 -3.28 -3.50 -2.32
C LEU A 344 -4.74 -3.45 -1.83
N LEU A 345 -4.95 -3.74 -0.53
CA LEU A 345 -6.29 -3.71 0.07
C LEU A 345 -6.84 -2.29 0.24
N LEU A 346 -6.02 -1.28 0.01
CA LEU A 346 -6.41 0.14 0.04
C LEU A 346 -6.75 0.69 -1.35
N VAL A 347 -6.44 -0.04 -2.43
CA VAL A 347 -6.80 0.34 -3.81
C VAL A 347 -8.31 0.59 -3.96
N PRO A 348 -9.22 -0.21 -3.38
CA PRO A 348 -10.65 0.07 -3.46
C PRO A 348 -11.07 1.42 -2.86
N VAL A 349 -10.36 1.91 -1.84
CA VAL A 349 -10.58 3.26 -1.28
C VAL A 349 -10.39 4.31 -2.36
N ALA A 350 -9.27 4.24 -3.06
CA ALA A 350 -8.92 5.18 -4.13
C ALA A 350 -9.81 5.00 -5.38
N CYS A 351 -10.13 3.77 -5.75
CA CYS A 351 -11.06 3.45 -6.85
C CYS A 351 -12.47 4.02 -6.61
N SER A 352 -12.93 4.04 -5.36
CA SER A 352 -14.26 4.56 -5.02
C SER A 352 -14.41 6.07 -5.27
N LEU A 353 -13.30 6.81 -5.34
CA LEU A 353 -13.26 8.22 -5.72
C LEU A 353 -13.74 8.43 -7.17
N PHE A 354 -13.50 7.46 -8.04
CA PHE A 354 -13.88 7.49 -9.45
C PHE A 354 -15.18 6.73 -9.75
N GLY A 355 -15.96 6.37 -8.73
CA GLY A 355 -17.17 5.59 -8.90
C GLY A 355 -16.95 4.15 -9.36
N ILE A 356 -15.71 3.65 -9.33
CA ILE A 356 -15.37 2.28 -9.67
C ILE A 356 -15.96 1.36 -8.60
N SER A 357 -16.75 0.37 -9.03
CA SER A 357 -17.38 -0.57 -8.12
C SER A 357 -16.35 -1.40 -7.35
N ASN A 358 -16.72 -1.85 -6.15
CA ASN A 358 -15.82 -2.66 -5.34
C ASN A 358 -15.41 -3.97 -6.05
N ASP A 359 -16.29 -4.56 -6.86
CA ASP A 359 -15.98 -5.77 -7.63
C ASP A 359 -14.88 -5.52 -8.66
N LEU A 360 -14.91 -4.41 -9.37
CA LEU A 360 -13.87 -4.02 -10.31
C LEU A 360 -12.57 -3.64 -9.59
N ALA A 361 -12.67 -2.89 -8.50
CA ALA A 361 -11.51 -2.56 -7.68
C ALA A 361 -10.80 -3.82 -7.14
N MET A 362 -11.55 -4.85 -6.76
CA MET A 362 -10.99 -6.11 -6.31
C MET A 362 -10.35 -6.94 -7.43
N GLN A 363 -10.78 -6.79 -8.69
CA GLN A 363 -10.04 -7.35 -9.83
C GLN A 363 -8.67 -6.65 -9.99
N VAL A 364 -8.62 -5.33 -9.82
CA VAL A 364 -7.35 -4.57 -9.81
C VAL A 364 -6.44 -5.03 -8.67
N VAL A 365 -7.00 -5.27 -7.49
CA VAL A 365 -6.27 -5.88 -6.35
C VAL A 365 -5.72 -7.26 -6.74
N GLY A 366 -6.50 -8.08 -7.44
CA GLY A 366 -6.06 -9.37 -7.96
C GLY A 366 -4.83 -9.24 -8.88
N VAL A 367 -4.84 -8.29 -9.83
CA VAL A 367 -3.67 -7.97 -10.66
C VAL A 367 -2.50 -7.52 -9.79
N GLY A 368 -2.74 -6.66 -8.79
CA GLY A 368 -1.73 -6.23 -7.82
C GLY A 368 -1.06 -7.42 -7.11
N PHE A 369 -1.81 -8.44 -6.71
CA PHE A 369 -1.24 -9.64 -6.08
C PHE A 369 -0.40 -10.48 -7.05
N ILE A 370 -0.72 -10.52 -8.35
CA ILE A 370 0.09 -11.22 -9.35
C ILE A 370 1.48 -10.59 -9.45
N VAL A 371 1.57 -9.25 -9.48
CA VAL A 371 2.84 -8.52 -9.55
C VAL A 371 3.45 -8.26 -8.17
N GLY A 372 2.73 -8.59 -7.11
CA GLY A 372 2.95 -8.15 -5.74
C GLY A 372 4.27 -8.58 -5.11
N VAL A 373 4.94 -9.62 -5.61
CA VAL A 373 6.23 -10.04 -5.05
C VAL A 373 7.28 -8.95 -5.22
N ILE A 374 7.41 -8.40 -6.43
CA ILE A 374 8.41 -7.37 -6.75
C ILE A 374 7.92 -6.01 -6.23
N GLN A 375 6.64 -5.70 -6.48
CA GLN A 375 6.03 -4.45 -6.07
C GLN A 375 6.16 -4.23 -4.55
N ASP A 376 5.73 -5.17 -3.73
CA ASP A 376 5.71 -5.08 -2.27
C ASP A 376 7.14 -5.07 -1.66
N SER A 377 8.09 -5.76 -2.31
CA SER A 377 9.51 -5.69 -1.94
C SER A 377 10.08 -4.27 -2.14
N CYS A 378 9.83 -3.65 -3.29
CA CYS A 378 10.27 -2.29 -3.58
C CYS A 378 9.53 -1.26 -2.72
N GLU A 379 8.22 -1.45 -2.53
CA GLU A 379 7.39 -0.64 -1.64
C GLU A 379 7.96 -0.60 -0.22
N THR A 380 8.21 -1.78 0.36
CA THR A 380 8.72 -1.89 1.73
C THR A 380 10.13 -1.32 1.85
N ALA A 381 10.99 -1.52 0.84
CA ALA A 381 12.31 -0.93 0.80
C ALA A 381 12.27 0.60 0.83
N LEU A 382 11.37 1.20 0.04
CA LEU A 382 11.16 2.65 0.03
C LEU A 382 10.61 3.14 1.37
N ASN A 383 9.52 2.53 1.88
CA ASN A 383 8.90 2.92 3.15
C ASN A 383 9.92 2.90 4.29
N SER A 384 10.57 1.76 4.49
CA SER A 384 11.44 1.53 5.64
C SER A 384 12.74 2.35 5.60
N SER A 385 13.34 2.53 4.42
CA SER A 385 14.56 3.36 4.29
C SER A 385 14.26 4.84 4.54
N THR A 386 13.06 5.32 4.21
CA THR A 386 12.63 6.70 4.46
C THR A 386 12.27 6.96 5.92
N ASP A 387 11.95 5.95 6.72
CA ASP A 387 11.80 6.11 8.17
C ASP A 387 13.07 6.68 8.79
N VAL A 388 14.21 6.09 8.45
CA VAL A 388 15.52 6.55 8.95
C VAL A 388 15.91 7.87 8.30
N LEU A 389 15.71 8.00 6.97
CA LEU A 389 16.06 9.22 6.23
C LEU A 389 15.37 10.45 6.84
N PHE A 390 14.05 10.42 7.01
CA PHE A 390 13.31 11.58 7.49
C PHE A 390 13.50 11.83 8.99
N THR A 391 13.69 10.78 9.80
CA THR A 391 14.12 10.95 11.20
C THR A 391 15.45 11.67 11.28
N ALA A 392 16.40 11.27 10.47
CA ALA A 392 17.72 11.87 10.42
C ALA A 392 17.68 13.31 9.87
N VAL A 393 16.89 13.58 8.83
CA VAL A 393 16.68 14.95 8.27
C VAL A 393 16.09 15.90 9.30
N ALA A 394 15.18 15.44 10.16
CA ALA A 394 14.61 16.26 11.23
C ALA A 394 15.63 16.66 12.30
N GLU A 395 16.70 15.89 12.46
CA GLU A 395 17.77 16.15 13.45
C GLU A 395 19.02 16.85 12.87
N LYS A 396 18.86 17.90 12.07
CA LYS A 396 19.91 18.60 11.27
C LYS A 396 21.26 18.84 11.95
N SER A 397 21.29 19.01 13.26
CA SER A 397 22.48 19.43 13.98
C SER A 397 23.54 18.33 14.17
N ARG A 398 23.18 17.05 13.96
CA ARG A 398 24.08 15.91 14.25
C ARG A 398 24.68 15.24 13.01
N TRP A 399 24.46 15.79 11.83
CA TRP A 399 24.89 15.28 10.53
C TRP A 399 26.38 15.36 10.21
N LYS A 400 27.24 15.74 11.16
CA LYS A 400 28.65 16.04 10.88
C LYS A 400 29.50 14.81 10.53
N LYS A 401 28.93 13.59 10.49
CA LYS A 401 29.67 12.33 10.33
C LYS A 401 29.07 11.34 9.31
N VAL A 402 28.41 11.80 8.26
CA VAL A 402 28.04 10.92 7.12
C VAL A 402 28.96 11.11 5.97
#